data_f4e8a70e8cd01f8ffd0a109f128e631e
#
_entry.id   f4e8a70e8cd01f8ffd0a109f128e631e
#
_cell.length_a   1.000
_cell.length_b   1.000
_cell.length_c   1.000
_cell.angle_alpha   90.00
_cell.angle_beta   90.00
_cell.angle_gamma   90.00
#
_symmetry.space_group_name_H-M   'P 1'
#
loop_
_entity.id
_entity.type
_entity.pdbx_description
1 polymer ?
#
loop_
_entity_poly.entity_id
_entity_poly.type
_entity_poly.pdbx_seq_one_letter_code
_entity_poly.pdbx_strand_id
1 'polypeptide(L)'
;MQNFHQHNKIFAGNLYPEQKCGKIRLTKSKPVLFFYFEKENRIMILAIDIGNTTVALGGIRDGRVCFVARMDTVRTRTAAEYRAEMDKIFAHRRHPERPMRFEGAVLTSVVPQITGALAECARHYTGKKPVIVSPDIRTGLTMGVDEPRAVGKDRLVDAAYAAANFPLPVITVDLGTATTFNVVDKDRVFRGGVILSLIHISEPTRH
;
A
#
# COMPACT_ATOMS: atom_id res chain seq x y z
N MET A 1 -28.73 10.53 -16.16
CA MET A 1 -27.64 10.66 -15.17
C MET A 1 -27.70 9.44 -14.25
N GLN A 2 -27.34 8.30 -14.74
CA GLN A 2 -27.14 7.06 -13.97
C GLN A 2 -26.09 6.25 -14.73
N ASN A 3 -25.14 5.62 -14.00
CA ASN A 3 -24.13 4.69 -14.50
C ASN A 3 -22.71 5.22 -14.80
N PHE A 4 -22.08 5.89 -13.83
CA PHE A 4 -20.62 6.04 -13.84
C PHE A 4 -19.92 5.34 -12.66
N HIS A 5 -20.65 4.52 -11.89
CA HIS A 5 -20.10 3.86 -10.67
C HIS A 5 -19.75 2.39 -10.83
N GLN A 6 -19.90 1.79 -12.02
CA GLN A 6 -19.70 0.35 -12.19
C GLN A 6 -18.43 -0.09 -12.93
N HIS A 7 -17.61 0.82 -13.44
CA HIS A 7 -16.42 0.42 -14.23
C HIS A 7 -15.12 0.29 -13.44
N ASN A 8 -15.07 0.73 -12.18
CA ASN A 8 -13.88 0.57 -11.32
C ASN A 8 -13.76 -0.82 -10.67
N LYS A 9 -14.67 -1.77 -10.95
CA LYS A 9 -14.62 -3.13 -10.38
C LYS A 9 -13.89 -4.18 -11.20
N ILE A 10 -13.53 -3.89 -12.45
CA ILE A 10 -13.07 -4.96 -13.37
C ILE A 10 -11.55 -5.23 -13.26
N PHE A 11 -10.74 -4.29 -12.78
CA PHE A 11 -9.30 -4.53 -12.62
C PHE A 11 -8.82 -4.72 -11.17
N ALA A 12 -9.60 -4.36 -10.17
CA ALA A 12 -9.28 -4.61 -8.77
C ALA A 12 -9.79 -5.98 -8.25
N GLY A 13 -10.63 -6.66 -9.01
CA GLY A 13 -11.35 -7.86 -8.56
C GLY A 13 -10.52 -9.14 -8.46
N ASN A 14 -9.34 -9.22 -9.06
CA ASN A 14 -8.56 -10.47 -9.10
C ASN A 14 -7.20 -10.41 -8.40
N LEU A 15 -6.78 -9.27 -7.84
CA LEU A 15 -5.49 -9.17 -7.15
C LEU A 15 -5.54 -9.49 -5.65
N TYR A 16 -6.73 -9.53 -5.07
CA TYR A 16 -6.92 -9.89 -3.65
C TYR A 16 -8.11 -10.84 -3.51
N PRO A 17 -7.94 -12.14 -3.74
CA PRO A 17 -8.97 -13.07 -3.33
C PRO A 17 -9.12 -12.98 -1.81
N GLU A 18 -10.35 -12.81 -1.34
CA GLU A 18 -10.72 -13.04 0.07
C GLU A 18 -10.42 -14.50 0.43
N GLN A 19 -9.16 -14.80 0.68
CA GLN A 19 -8.80 -16.12 1.20
C GLN A 19 -8.98 -16.09 2.70
N LYS A 20 -10.08 -16.74 3.13
CA LYS A 20 -10.24 -17.23 4.50
C LYS A 20 -8.95 -17.95 4.88
N CYS A 21 -8.25 -17.42 5.88
CA CYS A 21 -7.04 -18.00 6.42
C CYS A 21 -7.40 -19.32 7.14
N GLY A 22 -7.20 -20.45 6.48
CA GLY A 22 -7.40 -21.78 7.04
C GLY A 22 -7.26 -22.84 5.96
N LYS A 23 -6.15 -23.59 5.95
CA LYS A 23 -6.01 -24.79 5.12
C LYS A 23 -6.72 -25.94 5.80
N ILE A 24 -7.81 -26.45 5.17
CA ILE A 24 -8.43 -27.73 5.54
C ILE A 24 -7.62 -28.83 4.86
N ARG A 25 -6.94 -29.67 5.62
CA ARG A 25 -6.34 -30.91 5.12
C ARG A 25 -7.23 -32.08 5.55
N LEU A 26 -7.92 -32.68 4.62
CA LEU A 26 -8.70 -33.92 4.85
C LEU A 26 -7.75 -35.13 4.80
N THR A 27 -7.64 -35.87 5.88
CA THR A 27 -6.98 -37.17 5.89
C THR A 27 -8.04 -38.28 5.74
N LYS A 28 -7.74 -39.29 4.92
CA LYS A 28 -8.67 -40.34 4.47
C LYS A 28 -9.04 -41.43 5.51
N SER A 29 -8.85 -41.20 6.80
CA SER A 29 -9.23 -42.20 7.80
C SER A 29 -9.75 -41.54 9.06
N LYS A 30 -11.10 -41.58 9.21
CA LYS A 30 -11.98 -41.12 10.30
C LYS A 30 -12.09 -39.57 10.41
N PRO A 31 -13.31 -39.01 10.60
CA PRO A 31 -13.53 -37.59 10.73
C PRO A 31 -13.17 -37.14 12.14
N VAL A 32 -11.89 -37.05 12.44
CA VAL A 32 -11.42 -36.27 13.56
C VAL A 32 -11.07 -34.91 12.98
N LEU A 33 -11.92 -33.95 13.26
CA LEU A 33 -11.70 -32.54 12.91
C LEU A 33 -10.55 -32.01 13.78
N PHE A 34 -9.31 -32.30 13.39
CA PHE A 34 -8.15 -31.64 13.96
C PHE A 34 -8.09 -30.24 13.37
N PHE A 35 -8.56 -29.26 14.10
CA PHE A 35 -8.14 -27.89 13.91
C PHE A 35 -6.66 -27.82 14.26
N TYR A 36 -5.77 -28.04 13.31
CA TYR A 36 -4.40 -27.61 13.42
C TYR A 36 -4.43 -26.09 13.36
N PHE A 37 -4.48 -25.46 14.54
CA PHE A 37 -4.03 -24.11 14.68
C PHE A 37 -2.51 -24.14 14.53
N GLU A 38 -2.03 -24.04 13.29
CA GLU A 38 -0.66 -23.57 13.10
C GLU A 38 -0.55 -22.32 13.98
N LYS A 39 0.49 -22.27 14.84
CA LYS A 39 0.90 -21.05 15.51
C LYS A 39 1.32 -20.07 14.41
N GLU A 40 0.34 -19.52 13.72
CA GLU A 40 0.59 -18.48 12.72
C GLU A 40 1.30 -17.35 13.45
N ASN A 41 2.53 -17.13 13.05
CA ASN A 41 3.28 -15.97 13.47
C ASN A 41 2.50 -14.73 13.00
N ARG A 42 1.72 -14.10 13.92
CA ARG A 42 0.77 -13.01 13.61
C ARG A 42 1.43 -11.68 13.55
N ILE A 43 2.71 -11.68 13.39
CA ILE A 43 3.54 -10.51 13.27
C ILE A 43 3.41 -10.00 11.84
N MET A 44 3.08 -8.72 11.69
CA MET A 44 2.89 -8.05 10.40
C MET A 44 3.83 -6.85 10.28
N ILE A 45 4.07 -6.43 9.06
CA ILE A 45 4.60 -5.10 8.76
C ILE A 45 3.42 -4.16 8.55
N LEU A 46 3.44 -3.01 9.23
CA LEU A 46 2.48 -1.93 9.00
C LEU A 46 2.96 -1.08 7.80
N ALA A 47 2.22 -1.11 6.72
CA ALA A 47 2.44 -0.22 5.58
C ALA A 47 1.53 1.01 5.71
N ILE A 48 2.09 2.20 5.52
CA ILE A 48 1.36 3.47 5.55
C ILE A 48 1.70 4.23 4.27
N ASP A 49 0.69 4.51 3.46
CA ASP A 49 0.83 5.33 2.26
C ASP A 49 0.04 6.63 2.42
N ILE A 50 0.74 7.75 2.40
CA ILE A 50 0.21 9.10 2.66
C ILE A 50 0.08 9.83 1.33
N GLY A 51 -1.11 9.72 0.74
CA GLY A 51 -1.53 10.48 -0.43
C GLY A 51 -2.14 11.84 -0.07
N ASN A 52 -2.39 12.68 -1.08
CA ASN A 52 -2.93 14.02 -0.89
C ASN A 52 -4.37 14.03 -0.34
N THR A 53 -5.16 13.03 -0.64
CA THR A 53 -6.56 12.91 -0.23
C THR A 53 -6.80 11.79 0.77
N THR A 54 -5.99 10.75 0.74
CA THR A 54 -6.23 9.53 1.50
C THR A 54 -4.92 9.00 2.07
N VAL A 55 -4.96 8.59 3.33
CA VAL A 55 -3.93 7.77 3.97
C VAL A 55 -4.40 6.32 3.92
N ALA A 56 -3.67 5.46 3.22
CA ALA A 56 -3.92 4.02 3.23
C ALA A 56 -3.05 3.31 4.28
N LEU A 57 -3.67 2.36 4.99
CA LEU A 57 -3.04 1.51 5.98
C LEU A 57 -3.12 0.07 5.51
N GLY A 58 -2.02 -0.66 5.56
CA GLY A 58 -1.98 -2.07 5.20
C GLY A 58 -1.24 -2.90 6.24
N GLY A 59 -1.71 -4.12 6.49
CA GLY A 59 -0.96 -5.12 7.22
C GLY A 59 -0.40 -6.15 6.23
N ILE A 60 0.91 -6.34 6.23
CA ILE A 60 1.60 -7.27 5.33
C ILE A 60 2.27 -8.36 6.16
N ARG A 61 2.03 -9.62 5.79
CA ARG A 61 2.65 -10.79 6.40
C ARG A 61 3.04 -11.79 5.31
N ASP A 62 4.28 -12.27 5.37
CA ASP A 62 4.82 -13.25 4.42
C ASP A 62 4.59 -12.85 2.95
N GLY A 63 4.81 -11.56 2.64
CA GLY A 63 4.61 -11.00 1.30
C GLY A 63 3.14 -10.86 0.87
N ARG A 64 2.17 -11.12 1.76
CA ARG A 64 0.73 -11.02 1.47
C ARG A 64 0.08 -9.89 2.24
N VAL A 65 -0.82 -9.18 1.58
CA VAL A 65 -1.66 -8.16 2.22
C VAL A 65 -2.75 -8.86 3.04
N CYS A 66 -2.73 -8.66 4.35
CA CYS A 66 -3.70 -9.22 5.28
C CYS A 66 -4.94 -8.33 5.44
N PHE A 67 -4.76 -7.04 5.35
CA PHE A 67 -5.85 -6.05 5.34
C PHE A 67 -5.40 -4.76 4.66
N VAL A 68 -6.39 -3.99 4.19
CA VAL A 68 -6.24 -2.59 3.79
C VAL A 68 -7.33 -1.78 4.45
N ALA A 69 -6.98 -0.59 4.91
CA ALA A 69 -7.91 0.42 5.40
C ALA A 69 -7.53 1.79 4.85
N ARG A 70 -8.47 2.72 4.89
CA ARG A 70 -8.25 4.09 4.44
C ARG A 70 -8.87 5.06 5.43
N MET A 71 -8.22 6.21 5.56
CA MET A 71 -8.73 7.38 6.28
C MET A 71 -8.37 8.64 5.49
N ASP A 72 -9.08 9.73 5.73
CA ASP A 72 -8.84 10.98 5.04
C ASP A 72 -7.51 11.63 5.45
N THR A 73 -6.83 12.21 4.46
CA THR A 73 -5.66 13.06 4.69
C THR A 73 -6.11 14.42 5.20
N VAL A 74 -5.88 14.69 6.48
CA VAL A 74 -6.18 15.99 7.11
C VAL A 74 -4.88 16.61 7.60
N ARG A 75 -4.41 17.65 6.90
CA ARG A 75 -3.08 18.24 7.14
C ARG A 75 -2.89 18.89 8.51
N THR A 76 -3.99 19.22 9.18
CA THR A 76 -4.00 19.85 10.51
C THR A 76 -4.09 18.83 11.66
N ARG A 77 -4.31 17.55 11.39
CA ARG A 77 -4.38 16.52 12.44
C ARG A 77 -3.03 16.30 13.09
N THR A 78 -3.06 16.23 14.40
CA THR A 78 -1.93 15.83 15.26
C THR A 78 -1.70 14.32 15.21
N ALA A 79 -0.54 13.87 15.70
CA ALA A 79 -0.25 12.44 15.85
C ALA A 79 -1.27 11.73 16.75
N ALA A 80 -1.75 12.40 17.82
CA ALA A 80 -2.76 11.85 18.71
C ALA A 80 -4.10 11.61 18.02
N GLU A 81 -4.55 12.55 17.18
CA GLU A 81 -5.80 12.42 16.42
C GLU A 81 -5.70 11.34 15.34
N TYR A 82 -4.57 11.26 14.61
CA TYR A 82 -4.33 10.16 13.67
C TYR A 82 -4.31 8.81 14.38
N ARG A 83 -3.66 8.72 15.54
CA ARG A 83 -3.63 7.51 16.35
C ARG A 83 -5.03 7.08 16.79
N ALA A 84 -5.86 8.02 17.25
CA ALA A 84 -7.24 7.72 17.64
C ALA A 84 -8.06 7.15 16.47
N GLU A 85 -7.85 7.66 15.25
CA GLU A 85 -8.52 7.13 14.06
C GLU A 85 -8.00 5.75 13.68
N MET A 86 -6.68 5.53 13.74
CA MET A 86 -6.07 4.22 13.53
C MET A 86 -6.52 3.19 14.57
N ASP A 87 -6.67 3.58 15.83
CA ASP A 87 -7.18 2.71 16.90
C ASP A 87 -8.60 2.23 16.60
N LYS A 88 -9.50 3.09 16.11
CA LYS A 88 -10.84 2.70 15.67
C LYS A 88 -10.76 1.69 14.52
N ILE A 89 -9.94 1.96 13.51
CA ILE A 89 -9.73 1.07 12.36
C ILE A 89 -9.23 -0.30 12.81
N PHE A 90 -8.27 -0.35 13.71
CA PHE A 90 -7.69 -1.60 14.20
C PHE A 90 -8.62 -2.33 15.16
N ALA A 91 -9.41 -1.62 15.98
CA ALA A 91 -10.39 -2.22 16.88
C ALA A 91 -11.42 -3.05 16.12
N HIS A 92 -11.94 -2.55 14.99
CA HIS A 92 -12.89 -3.29 14.14
C HIS A 92 -12.29 -4.55 13.49
N ARG A 93 -10.97 -4.69 13.48
CA ARG A 93 -10.24 -5.82 12.90
C ARG A 93 -9.61 -6.76 13.94
N ARG A 94 -9.69 -6.40 15.20
CA ARG A 94 -9.18 -7.25 16.29
C ARG A 94 -10.12 -8.42 16.52
N HIS A 95 -9.58 -9.63 16.45
CA HIS A 95 -10.24 -10.78 17.06
C HIS A 95 -9.98 -10.71 18.58
N PRO A 96 -10.96 -10.94 19.48
CA PRO A 96 -10.79 -10.83 20.93
C PRO A 96 -9.58 -11.61 21.45
N GLU A 97 -9.36 -12.81 20.93
CA GLU A 97 -8.27 -13.70 21.35
C GLU A 97 -6.98 -13.51 20.55
N ARG A 98 -6.92 -12.54 19.64
CA ARG A 98 -5.89 -12.49 18.62
C ARG A 98 -5.49 -11.04 18.29
N PRO A 99 -4.74 -10.38 19.17
CA PRO A 99 -4.33 -8.98 18.94
C PRO A 99 -3.45 -8.88 17.70
N MET A 100 -3.67 -7.81 16.92
CA MET A 100 -2.78 -7.44 15.83
C MET A 100 -1.44 -7.02 16.40
N ARG A 101 -0.35 -7.54 15.85
CA ARG A 101 1.02 -7.17 16.23
C ARG A 101 1.80 -6.76 15.01
N PHE A 102 2.52 -5.67 15.12
CA PHE A 102 3.40 -5.17 14.08
C PHE A 102 4.84 -5.22 14.56
N GLU A 103 5.73 -5.82 13.79
CA GLU A 103 7.17 -5.88 14.10
C GLU A 103 7.96 -4.70 13.55
N GLY A 104 7.37 -3.96 12.60
CA GLY A 104 7.96 -2.80 11.98
C GLY A 104 6.94 -2.10 11.10
N ALA A 105 7.32 -0.94 10.57
CA ALA A 105 6.50 -0.19 9.64
C ALA A 105 7.33 0.36 8.49
N VAL A 106 6.68 0.47 7.32
CA VAL A 106 7.16 1.20 6.15
C VAL A 106 6.16 2.31 5.83
N LEU A 107 6.68 3.47 5.45
CA LEU A 107 5.88 4.66 5.21
C LEU A 107 6.31 5.32 3.91
N THR A 108 5.35 5.56 3.02
CA THR A 108 5.51 6.47 1.88
C THR A 108 4.71 7.75 2.12
N SER A 109 5.14 8.88 1.58
CA SER A 109 4.44 10.13 1.73
C SER A 109 4.74 11.12 0.62
N VAL A 110 3.66 11.68 0.07
CA VAL A 110 3.68 12.87 -0.78
C VAL A 110 3.14 14.11 -0.04
N VAL A 111 2.91 14.00 1.28
CA VAL A 111 2.39 15.08 2.14
C VAL A 111 3.34 15.31 3.34
N PRO A 112 4.39 16.12 3.18
CA PRO A 112 5.42 16.31 4.21
C PRO A 112 4.87 16.77 5.57
N GLN A 113 3.79 17.55 5.57
CA GLN A 113 3.22 18.18 6.77
C GLN A 113 2.78 17.17 7.83
N ILE A 114 2.30 16.00 7.41
CA ILE A 114 1.77 14.96 8.32
C ILE A 114 2.66 13.71 8.40
N THR A 115 3.73 13.67 7.62
CA THR A 115 4.67 12.54 7.62
C THR A 115 5.22 12.25 9.01
N GLY A 116 5.60 13.28 9.76
CA GLY A 116 6.10 13.16 11.12
C GLY A 116 5.07 12.59 12.09
N ALA A 117 3.83 13.08 12.01
CA ALA A 117 2.71 12.61 12.85
C ALA A 117 2.42 11.12 12.63
N LEU A 118 2.37 10.68 11.35
CA LEU A 118 2.14 9.27 11.03
C LEU A 118 3.36 8.37 11.31
N ALA A 119 4.57 8.90 11.21
CA ALA A 119 5.76 8.18 11.65
C ALA A 119 5.77 7.94 13.18
N GLU A 120 5.28 8.90 13.96
CA GLU A 120 5.08 8.74 15.40
C GLU A 120 4.01 7.69 15.71
N CYS A 121 2.88 7.71 15.00
CA CYS A 121 1.86 6.65 15.11
C CYS A 121 2.46 5.27 14.80
N ALA A 122 3.20 5.15 13.69
CA ALA A 122 3.85 3.89 13.33
C ALA A 122 4.79 3.39 14.44
N ARG A 123 5.58 4.29 15.03
CA ARG A 123 6.46 3.96 16.17
C ARG A 123 5.67 3.50 17.39
N HIS A 124 4.51 4.10 17.66
CA HIS A 124 3.65 3.67 18.76
C HIS A 124 3.19 2.21 18.60
N TYR A 125 2.75 1.79 17.41
CA TYR A 125 2.26 0.43 17.17
C TYR A 125 3.36 -0.63 17.06
N THR A 126 4.55 -0.23 16.63
CA THR A 126 5.64 -1.19 16.35
C THR A 126 6.74 -1.20 17.40
N GLY A 127 6.81 -0.17 18.26
CA GLY A 127 7.95 0.07 19.15
C GLY A 127 9.24 0.48 18.43
N LYS A 128 9.22 0.61 17.09
CA LYS A 128 10.39 0.88 16.25
C LYS A 128 10.16 2.09 15.37
N LYS A 129 11.25 2.74 14.98
CA LYS A 129 11.22 3.81 13.98
C LYS A 129 10.82 3.21 12.62
N PRO A 130 9.82 3.77 11.90
CA PRO A 130 9.43 3.27 10.59
C PRO A 130 10.52 3.53 9.56
N VAL A 131 10.59 2.68 8.54
CA VAL A 131 11.35 2.93 7.33
C VAL A 131 10.55 3.91 6.47
N ILE A 132 11.10 5.11 6.24
CA ILE A 132 10.48 6.09 5.34
C ILE A 132 11.07 5.88 3.95
N VAL A 133 10.21 5.63 2.97
CA VAL A 133 10.62 5.43 1.58
C VAL A 133 11.26 6.71 1.03
N SER A 134 12.43 6.57 0.45
CA SER A 134 13.17 7.61 -0.24
C SER A 134 13.98 6.99 -1.39
N PRO A 135 14.48 7.78 -2.36
CA PRO A 135 15.36 7.27 -3.40
C PRO A 135 16.68 6.67 -2.88
N ASP A 136 17.06 7.02 -1.65
CA ASP A 136 18.30 6.57 -1.02
C ASP A 136 18.20 5.16 -0.41
N ILE A 137 16.97 4.60 -0.27
CA ILE A 137 16.80 3.23 0.22
C ILE A 137 17.02 2.22 -0.91
N ARG A 138 17.43 1.02 -0.53
CA ARG A 138 17.63 -0.07 -1.50
C ARG A 138 16.30 -0.62 -1.99
N THR A 139 15.84 -0.13 -3.13
CA THR A 139 14.61 -0.60 -3.79
C THR A 139 14.85 -1.74 -4.77
N GLY A 140 16.09 -2.07 -5.07
CA GLY A 140 16.44 -2.99 -6.15
C GLY A 140 16.34 -2.38 -7.55
N LEU A 141 16.15 -1.06 -7.63
CA LEU A 141 16.17 -0.29 -8.88
C LEU A 141 17.40 0.61 -8.93
N THR A 142 17.92 0.82 -10.13
CA THR A 142 18.82 1.91 -10.45
C THR A 142 18.01 3.09 -10.96
N MET A 143 18.30 4.30 -10.50
CA MET A 143 17.60 5.50 -10.94
C MET A 143 18.29 6.04 -12.20
N GLY A 144 17.59 5.99 -13.35
CA GLY A 144 18.05 6.46 -14.64
C GLY A 144 17.38 7.78 -15.05
N VAL A 145 17.13 8.64 -14.08
CA VAL A 145 16.55 9.97 -14.26
C VAL A 145 17.52 11.03 -13.73
N ASP A 146 17.48 12.24 -14.26
CA ASP A 146 18.41 13.31 -13.92
C ASP A 146 18.28 13.74 -12.44
N GLU A 147 17.04 13.79 -11.92
CA GLU A 147 16.74 14.17 -10.55
C GLU A 147 16.00 13.05 -9.78
N PRO A 148 16.70 12.04 -9.27
CA PRO A 148 16.07 10.90 -8.55
C PRO A 148 15.23 11.33 -7.36
N ARG A 149 15.62 12.42 -6.67
CA ARG A 149 14.91 12.93 -5.48
C ARG A 149 13.59 13.62 -5.81
N ALA A 150 13.39 14.04 -7.06
CA ALA A 150 12.15 14.63 -7.54
C ALA A 150 11.08 13.56 -7.87
N VAL A 151 11.47 12.29 -7.97
CA VAL A 151 10.52 11.20 -8.21
C VAL A 151 9.62 11.01 -6.99
N GLY A 152 8.31 10.99 -7.22
CA GLY A 152 7.33 10.66 -6.20
C GLY A 152 7.61 9.30 -5.57
N LYS A 153 7.50 9.21 -4.25
CA LYS A 153 7.85 7.99 -3.51
C LYS A 153 6.85 6.86 -3.75
N ASP A 154 5.58 7.19 -4.01
CA ASP A 154 4.54 6.31 -4.50
C ASP A 154 4.96 5.64 -5.81
N ARG A 155 5.40 6.42 -6.80
CA ARG A 155 5.89 5.93 -8.09
C ARG A 155 7.10 5.01 -7.95
N LEU A 156 8.00 5.33 -7.02
CA LEU A 156 9.16 4.49 -6.74
C LEU A 156 8.77 3.12 -6.17
N VAL A 157 7.77 3.09 -5.28
CA VAL A 157 7.26 1.84 -4.69
C VAL A 157 6.58 0.97 -5.75
N ASP A 158 5.75 1.55 -6.60
CA ASP A 158 5.08 0.85 -7.70
C ASP A 158 6.09 0.23 -8.67
N ALA A 159 7.09 1.00 -9.07
CA ALA A 159 8.14 0.54 -9.95
C ALA A 159 8.99 -0.57 -9.31
N ALA A 160 9.34 -0.43 -8.03
CA ALA A 160 10.11 -1.42 -7.29
C ALA A 160 9.32 -2.74 -7.15
N TYR A 161 8.02 -2.66 -6.82
CA TYR A 161 7.14 -3.82 -6.75
C TYR A 161 7.02 -4.52 -8.10
N ALA A 162 6.80 -3.76 -9.16
CA ALA A 162 6.67 -4.30 -10.50
C ALA A 162 7.96 -5.00 -10.96
N ALA A 163 9.11 -4.38 -10.74
CA ALA A 163 10.40 -4.97 -11.09
C ALA A 163 10.73 -6.24 -10.29
N ALA A 164 10.17 -6.40 -9.09
CA ALA A 164 10.37 -7.59 -8.26
C ALA A 164 9.46 -8.75 -8.64
N ASN A 165 8.27 -8.48 -9.20
CA ASN A 165 7.21 -9.48 -9.34
C ASN A 165 6.80 -9.78 -10.78
N PHE A 166 7.23 -8.97 -11.78
CA PHE A 166 6.85 -9.11 -13.18
C PHE A 166 8.08 -9.20 -14.09
N PRO A 167 7.93 -9.79 -15.28
CA PRO A 167 8.99 -9.77 -16.30
C PRO A 167 9.37 -8.35 -16.70
N LEU A 168 10.66 -8.11 -16.93
CA LEU A 168 11.18 -6.82 -17.41
C LEU A 168 11.40 -6.86 -18.94
N PRO A 169 11.22 -5.73 -19.65
CA PRO A 169 10.83 -4.41 -19.13
C PRO A 169 9.35 -4.35 -18.73
N VAL A 170 9.01 -3.42 -17.81
CA VAL A 170 7.64 -3.28 -17.31
C VAL A 170 7.22 -1.82 -17.25
N ILE A 171 5.94 -1.57 -17.51
CA ILE A 171 5.28 -0.28 -17.32
C ILE A 171 4.23 -0.45 -16.23
N THR A 172 4.28 0.39 -15.20
CA THR A 172 3.20 0.48 -14.21
C THR A 172 2.24 1.59 -14.59
N VAL A 173 0.96 1.38 -14.33
CA VAL A 173 -0.09 2.38 -14.49
C VAL A 173 -0.87 2.46 -13.18
N ASP A 174 -0.82 3.61 -12.53
CA ASP A 174 -1.64 3.90 -11.35
C ASP A 174 -2.76 4.87 -11.75
N LEU A 175 -3.99 4.46 -11.47
CA LEU A 175 -5.22 5.20 -11.76
C LEU A 175 -5.76 5.81 -10.45
N GLY A 176 -5.05 6.82 -9.93
CA GLY A 176 -5.41 7.55 -8.72
C GLY A 176 -6.05 8.91 -9.04
N THR A 177 -5.81 9.89 -8.18
CA THR A 177 -6.20 11.31 -8.39
C THR A 177 -5.59 11.89 -9.67
N ALA A 178 -4.40 11.42 -10.02
CA ALA A 178 -3.79 11.55 -11.34
C ALA A 178 -3.47 10.16 -11.86
N THR A 179 -3.41 10.00 -13.18
CA THR A 179 -2.92 8.76 -13.78
C THR A 179 -1.42 8.86 -13.95
N THR A 180 -0.67 7.96 -13.33
CA THR A 180 0.79 7.92 -13.46
C THR A 180 1.24 6.69 -14.23
N PHE A 181 2.25 6.88 -15.08
CA PHE A 181 2.93 5.81 -15.81
C PHE A 181 4.39 5.80 -15.38
N ASN A 182 4.94 4.63 -15.09
CA ASN A 182 6.35 4.47 -14.76
C ASN A 182 6.95 3.35 -15.60
N VAL A 183 8.17 3.56 -16.08
CA VAL A 183 8.89 2.61 -16.93
C VAL A 183 10.11 2.08 -16.18
N VAL A 184 10.22 0.76 -16.11
CA VAL A 184 11.43 0.07 -15.67
C VAL A 184 11.92 -0.79 -16.82
N ASP A 185 13.17 -0.60 -17.22
CA ASP A 185 13.76 -1.34 -18.33
C ASP A 185 14.23 -2.76 -17.92
N LYS A 186 14.76 -3.50 -18.89
CA LYS A 186 15.28 -4.87 -18.71
C LYS A 186 16.40 -4.98 -17.67
N ASP A 187 17.14 -3.91 -17.44
CA ASP A 187 18.30 -3.85 -16.54
C ASP A 187 17.93 -3.30 -15.15
N ARG A 188 16.63 -3.26 -14.81
CA ARG A 188 16.08 -2.71 -13.56
C ARG A 188 16.36 -1.22 -13.39
N VAL A 189 16.51 -0.47 -14.47
CA VAL A 189 16.66 0.98 -14.42
C VAL A 189 15.29 1.65 -14.51
N PHE A 190 14.96 2.45 -13.51
CA PHE A 190 13.78 3.31 -13.55
C PHE A 190 14.03 4.47 -14.53
N ARG A 191 13.34 4.46 -15.65
CA ARG A 191 13.51 5.44 -16.74
C ARG A 191 12.62 6.66 -16.63
N GLY A 192 11.91 6.81 -15.52
CA GLY A 192 10.93 7.88 -15.36
C GLY A 192 9.53 7.45 -15.79
N GLY A 193 8.73 8.42 -16.20
CA GLY A 193 7.36 8.20 -16.63
C GLY A 193 6.58 9.50 -16.76
N VAL A 194 5.28 9.40 -16.94
CA VAL A 194 4.37 10.51 -17.20
C VAL A 194 3.33 10.59 -16.09
N ILE A 195 2.92 11.80 -15.74
CA ILE A 195 1.79 12.08 -14.84
C ILE A 195 0.74 12.82 -15.65
N LEU A 196 -0.44 12.20 -15.81
CA LEU A 196 -1.58 12.81 -16.47
C LEU A 196 -2.57 13.28 -15.40
N SER A 197 -2.76 14.59 -15.31
CA SER A 197 -3.81 15.16 -14.47
C SER A 197 -5.13 15.15 -15.23
N LEU A 198 -6.15 14.53 -14.67
CA LEU A 198 -7.49 14.52 -15.27
C LEU A 198 -8.21 15.87 -15.16
N ILE A 199 -7.64 16.85 -14.44
CA ILE A 199 -8.25 18.17 -14.21
C ILE A 199 -8.07 19.12 -15.41
N HIS A 200 -7.24 18.79 -16.41
CA HIS A 200 -6.94 19.63 -17.56
C HIS A 200 -7.45 19.05 -18.91
N ILE A 201 -8.50 18.26 -18.90
CA ILE A 201 -9.27 18.04 -20.13
C ILE A 201 -10.26 19.22 -20.23
N SER A 202 -9.75 20.39 -20.63
CA SER A 202 -10.59 21.43 -21.16
C SER A 202 -11.18 20.90 -22.48
N GLU A 203 -12.51 20.97 -22.61
CA GLU A 203 -13.17 20.65 -23.87
C GLU A 203 -12.50 21.43 -25.03
N PRO A 204 -12.32 20.78 -26.20
CA PRO A 204 -11.84 21.51 -27.38
C PRO A 204 -12.85 22.60 -27.69
N THR A 205 -12.43 23.86 -27.59
CA THR A 205 -13.19 25.00 -28.11
C THR A 205 -13.44 24.74 -29.59
N ARG A 206 -14.70 24.46 -29.93
CA ARG A 206 -15.15 24.46 -31.32
C ARG A 206 -15.07 25.91 -31.84
N HIS A 207 -14.16 26.14 -32.75
CA HIS A 207 -14.21 27.30 -33.66
C HIS A 207 -15.06 26.95 -34.85
#